data_8f015d3ca973d8ddba666a26f7877f81
#
_entry.id   8f015d3ca973d8ddba666a26f7877f81
#
_cell.length_a   1.000
_cell.length_b   1.000
_cell.length_c   1.000
_cell.angle_alpha   90.00
_cell.angle_beta   90.00
_cell.angle_gamma   90.00
#
_symmetry.space_group_name_H-M   'P 1'
#
loop_
_entity.id
_entity.type
_entity.pdbx_description
1 polymer ?
#
loop_
_entity_poly.entity_id
_entity_poly.type
_entity_poly.pdbx_seq_one_letter_code
_entity_poly.pdbx_strand_id
1 'polypeptide(L)'
;MLIPLGTDRPIRRPSVVTPTLIVLCVAAFVVQRWMDSTGDEGLFESRFWVFGGEGFAWYRTVTYAFLHGDFLHLAGNMLFLWVFGRPVEDRLGRVGFAALYLAGGVAAGLGHAWLERGPAIGASGAVSAVTGAFLVLFPRTRIRVLWFMIIISLMMAPAWFFIGLQIAWNILAGVSGTAGNVAVIAHLAGYAFGFVVAFVLLASGLIAKEPYDLFSISRQAKRRQEFR
;
A
#
# COMPACT_ATOMS: atom_id res chain seq x y z
N MET A 1 -12.59 -12.66 5.60
CA MET A 1 -11.54 -12.00 4.78
C MET A 1 -12.23 -11.04 3.81
N LEU A 2 -11.69 -9.83 3.61
CA LEU A 2 -12.21 -8.82 2.69
C LEU A 2 -11.19 -8.62 1.57
N ILE A 3 -11.54 -9.01 0.35
CA ILE A 3 -10.64 -9.00 -0.81
C ILE A 3 -11.10 -7.91 -1.78
N PRO A 4 -10.30 -6.84 -2.04
CA PRO A 4 -10.65 -5.83 -3.01
C PRO A 4 -10.45 -6.38 -4.43
N LEU A 5 -11.47 -6.26 -5.27
CA LEU A 5 -11.44 -6.74 -6.66
C LEU A 5 -11.30 -5.62 -7.69
N GLY A 6 -11.57 -4.37 -7.29
CA GLY A 6 -11.51 -3.22 -8.19
C GLY A 6 -12.24 -2.01 -7.59
N THR A 7 -12.26 -0.93 -8.35
CA THR A 7 -12.95 0.31 -7.98
C THR A 7 -13.94 0.70 -9.07
N ASP A 8 -14.93 1.52 -8.75
CA ASP A 8 -15.87 2.10 -9.71
C ASP A 8 -15.28 3.31 -10.47
N ARG A 9 -14.01 3.67 -10.17
CA ARG A 9 -13.35 4.78 -10.82
C ARG A 9 -12.84 4.39 -12.22
N PRO A 10 -13.21 5.12 -13.28
CA PRO A 10 -12.64 4.93 -14.60
C PRO A 10 -11.17 5.35 -14.63
N ILE A 11 -10.33 4.54 -15.27
CA ILE A 11 -8.93 4.85 -15.56
C ILE A 11 -8.89 5.59 -16.89
N ARG A 12 -8.32 6.79 -16.91
CA ARG A 12 -8.26 7.67 -18.09
C ARG A 12 -7.01 7.43 -18.94
N ARG A 13 -5.92 7.01 -18.29
CA ARG A 13 -4.63 6.76 -18.94
C ARG A 13 -4.19 5.33 -18.68
N PRO A 14 -3.58 4.65 -19.67
CA PRO A 14 -3.05 3.31 -19.44
C PRO A 14 -1.95 3.34 -18.37
N SER A 15 -2.14 2.50 -17.35
CA SER A 15 -1.14 2.30 -16.29
C SER A 15 0.03 1.49 -16.85
N VAL A 16 1.23 1.95 -16.59
CA VAL A 16 2.49 1.30 -17.01
C VAL A 16 3.32 0.92 -15.79
N VAL A 17 3.47 1.82 -14.82
CA VAL A 17 4.33 1.60 -13.65
C VAL A 17 3.74 0.53 -12.74
N THR A 18 2.42 0.55 -12.50
CA THR A 18 1.75 -0.47 -11.70
C THR A 18 2.02 -1.90 -12.20
N PRO A 19 1.73 -2.26 -13.47
CA PRO A 19 2.04 -3.60 -13.97
C PRO A 19 3.55 -3.88 -14.02
N THR A 20 4.40 -2.90 -14.27
CA THR A 20 5.86 -3.08 -14.21
C THR A 20 6.32 -3.48 -12.81
N LEU A 21 5.84 -2.80 -11.76
CA LEU A 21 6.16 -3.15 -10.38
C LEU A 21 5.68 -4.56 -10.03
N ILE A 22 4.48 -4.94 -10.49
CA ILE A 22 3.95 -6.31 -10.31
C ILE A 22 4.88 -7.32 -10.96
N VAL A 23 5.30 -7.10 -12.21
CA VAL A 23 6.23 -8.00 -12.91
C VAL A 23 7.56 -8.10 -12.17
N LEU A 24 8.10 -6.98 -11.68
CA LEU A 24 9.35 -6.98 -10.90
C LEU A 24 9.23 -7.77 -9.60
N CYS A 25 8.13 -7.63 -8.86
CA CYS A 25 7.88 -8.42 -7.64
C CYS A 25 7.74 -9.92 -7.95
N VAL A 26 7.01 -10.26 -9.01
CA VAL A 26 6.86 -11.66 -9.44
C VAL A 26 8.21 -12.24 -9.88
N ALA A 27 9.00 -11.51 -10.67
CA ALA A 27 10.31 -11.96 -11.11
C ALA A 27 11.27 -12.16 -9.91
N ALA A 28 11.29 -11.20 -8.98
CA ALA A 28 12.08 -11.31 -7.76
C ALA A 28 11.68 -12.54 -6.93
N PHE A 29 10.38 -12.80 -6.80
CA PHE A 29 9.87 -13.99 -6.08
C PHE A 29 10.29 -15.30 -6.75
N VAL A 30 10.23 -15.37 -8.09
CA VAL A 30 10.69 -16.57 -8.83
C VAL A 30 12.17 -16.79 -8.61
N VAL A 31 13.00 -15.74 -8.69
CA VAL A 31 14.45 -15.85 -8.42
C VAL A 31 14.70 -16.27 -6.97
N GLN A 32 13.98 -15.71 -6.00
CA GLN A 32 14.07 -16.08 -4.58
C GLN A 32 13.78 -17.58 -4.39
N ARG A 33 12.65 -18.08 -4.94
CA ARG A 33 12.29 -19.50 -4.83
C ARG A 33 13.28 -20.43 -5.55
N TRP A 34 13.83 -19.99 -6.68
CA TRP A 34 14.86 -20.76 -7.38
C TRP A 34 16.14 -20.88 -6.53
N MET A 35 16.62 -19.81 -5.93
CA MET A 35 17.80 -19.84 -5.07
C MET A 35 17.57 -20.69 -3.82
N ASP A 36 16.40 -20.61 -3.18
CA ASP A 36 16.06 -21.47 -2.06
C ASP A 36 16.13 -22.97 -2.46
N SER A 37 15.74 -23.30 -3.69
CA SER A 37 15.80 -24.68 -4.19
C SER A 37 17.23 -25.20 -4.50
N THR A 38 18.20 -24.30 -4.65
CA THR A 38 19.62 -24.64 -4.94
C THR A 38 20.49 -24.77 -3.68
N GLY A 39 19.92 -24.63 -2.49
CA GLY A 39 20.61 -24.78 -1.21
C GLY A 39 21.15 -23.48 -0.62
N ASP A 40 20.85 -22.34 -1.26
CA ASP A 40 21.19 -21.00 -0.77
C ASP A 40 20.07 -20.43 0.13
N GLU A 41 19.37 -21.30 0.87
CA GLU A 41 18.31 -20.91 1.79
C GLU A 41 18.78 -19.85 2.79
N GLY A 42 18.04 -18.78 2.91
CA GLY A 42 18.35 -17.67 3.82
C GLY A 42 19.40 -16.66 3.32
N LEU A 43 20.07 -16.90 2.20
CA LEU A 43 21.03 -15.94 1.64
C LEU A 43 20.33 -14.65 1.18
N PHE A 44 19.17 -14.78 0.54
CA PHE A 44 18.35 -13.64 0.16
C PHE A 44 17.83 -12.88 1.37
N GLU A 45 17.38 -13.60 2.39
CA GLU A 45 16.86 -13.06 3.63
C GLU A 45 17.90 -12.20 4.34
N SER A 46 19.08 -12.76 4.56
CA SER A 46 20.14 -12.06 5.26
C SER A 46 20.68 -10.82 4.53
N ARG A 47 20.56 -10.79 3.20
CA ARG A 47 21.10 -9.68 2.38
C ARG A 47 20.11 -8.59 2.04
N PHE A 48 18.84 -8.93 1.86
CA PHE A 48 17.86 -8.02 1.23
C PHE A 48 16.65 -7.67 2.09
N TRP A 49 16.40 -8.39 3.19
CA TRP A 49 15.35 -8.01 4.14
C TRP A 49 15.76 -6.78 4.93
N VAL A 50 14.79 -5.97 5.32
CA VAL A 50 15.06 -4.84 6.21
C VAL A 50 15.07 -5.30 7.66
N PHE A 51 16.09 -4.89 8.39
CA PHE A 51 16.28 -5.15 9.82
C PHE A 51 16.54 -3.84 10.55
N GLY A 52 16.13 -3.77 11.82
CA GLY A 52 16.53 -2.71 12.73
C GLY A 52 17.83 -3.02 13.48
N GLY A 53 18.44 -2.01 14.10
CA GLY A 53 19.64 -2.15 14.91
C GLY A 53 20.91 -2.46 14.09
N GLU A 54 21.76 -3.35 14.58
CA GLU A 54 23.08 -3.64 14.00
C GLU A 54 23.02 -4.24 12.58
N GLY A 55 21.90 -4.82 12.19
CA GLY A 55 21.68 -5.35 10.84
C GLY A 55 21.21 -4.32 9.82
N PHE A 56 21.03 -3.05 10.19
CA PHE A 56 20.52 -2.02 9.29
C PHE A 56 21.50 -1.71 8.14
N ALA A 57 20.95 -1.70 6.92
CA ALA A 57 21.64 -1.22 5.74
C ALA A 57 20.64 -0.43 4.87
N TRP A 58 21.00 0.77 4.46
CA TRP A 58 20.09 1.70 3.76
C TRP A 58 19.44 1.12 2.51
N TYR A 59 20.17 0.36 1.70
CA TYR A 59 19.64 -0.25 0.47
C TYR A 59 18.52 -1.26 0.75
N ARG A 60 18.52 -1.87 1.93
CA ARG A 60 17.48 -2.82 2.36
C ARG A 60 16.11 -2.17 2.50
N THR A 61 16.06 -0.85 2.76
CA THR A 61 14.79 -0.10 2.79
C THR A 61 14.10 -0.02 1.43
N VAL A 62 14.81 -0.37 0.36
CA VAL A 62 14.27 -0.46 -1.00
C VAL A 62 14.08 -1.93 -1.40
N THR A 63 15.08 -2.78 -1.20
CA THR A 63 15.08 -4.14 -1.75
C THR A 63 14.03 -5.04 -1.10
N TYR A 64 13.78 -4.90 0.20
CA TYR A 64 12.78 -5.69 0.92
C TYR A 64 11.37 -5.58 0.29
N ALA A 65 11.04 -4.44 -0.32
CA ALA A 65 9.74 -4.17 -0.91
C ALA A 65 9.47 -4.95 -2.22
N PHE A 66 10.44 -5.67 -2.74
CA PHE A 66 10.28 -6.51 -3.94
C PHE A 66 10.25 -8.02 -3.62
N LEU A 67 10.62 -8.39 -2.40
CA LEU A 67 10.69 -9.78 -1.95
C LEU A 67 9.41 -10.19 -1.21
N HIS A 68 9.10 -11.48 -1.19
CA HIS A 68 7.89 -11.98 -0.54
C HIS A 68 8.15 -13.34 0.12
N GLY A 69 7.59 -13.54 1.31
CA GLY A 69 7.78 -14.76 2.10
C GLY A 69 7.11 -16.00 1.48
N ASP A 70 5.91 -15.81 0.91
CA ASP A 70 5.12 -16.87 0.31
C ASP A 70 4.23 -16.36 -0.83
N PHE A 71 3.59 -17.30 -1.54
CA PHE A 71 2.74 -16.99 -2.69
C PHE A 71 1.51 -16.16 -2.32
N LEU A 72 0.87 -16.42 -1.18
CA LEU A 72 -0.33 -15.67 -0.76
C LEU A 72 0.04 -14.24 -0.38
N HIS A 73 1.21 -14.05 0.24
CA HIS A 73 1.76 -12.73 0.55
C HIS A 73 2.02 -11.93 -0.74
N LEU A 74 2.67 -12.55 -1.74
CA LEU A 74 2.86 -11.94 -3.05
C LEU A 74 1.50 -11.59 -3.70
N ALA A 75 0.61 -12.57 -3.82
CA ALA A 75 -0.68 -12.40 -4.49
C ALA A 75 -1.53 -11.30 -3.84
N GLY A 76 -1.55 -11.22 -2.51
CA GLY A 76 -2.23 -10.17 -1.77
C GLY A 76 -1.68 -8.79 -2.09
N ASN A 77 -0.35 -8.62 -2.04
CA ASN A 77 0.29 -7.35 -2.38
C ASN A 77 0.04 -6.93 -3.83
N MET A 78 0.15 -7.86 -4.77
CA MET A 78 -0.08 -7.57 -6.20
C MET A 78 -1.53 -7.20 -6.48
N LEU A 79 -2.48 -7.85 -5.81
CA LEU A 79 -3.89 -7.51 -5.90
C LEU A 79 -4.18 -6.09 -5.38
N PHE A 80 -3.67 -5.74 -4.20
CA PHE A 80 -3.82 -4.39 -3.65
C PHE A 80 -3.15 -3.34 -4.53
N LEU A 81 -1.94 -3.62 -5.01
CA LEU A 81 -1.23 -2.74 -5.94
C LEU A 81 -2.01 -2.55 -7.25
N TRP A 82 -2.61 -3.61 -7.79
CA TRP A 82 -3.45 -3.53 -8.98
C TRP A 82 -4.69 -2.67 -8.78
N VAL A 83 -5.39 -2.85 -7.65
CA VAL A 83 -6.65 -2.16 -7.35
C VAL A 83 -6.43 -0.68 -7.03
N PHE A 84 -5.47 -0.36 -6.16
CA PHE A 84 -5.23 0.99 -5.67
C PHE A 84 -4.16 1.75 -6.46
N GLY A 85 -3.17 1.04 -7.01
CA GLY A 85 -2.06 1.65 -7.74
C GLY A 85 -2.50 2.30 -9.05
N ARG A 86 -3.30 1.62 -9.84
CA ARG A 86 -3.74 2.14 -11.15
C ARG A 86 -4.46 3.49 -11.08
N PRO A 87 -5.46 3.71 -10.19
CA PRO A 87 -6.08 5.01 -10.05
C PRO A 87 -5.12 6.09 -9.53
N VAL A 88 -4.19 5.74 -8.64
CA VAL A 88 -3.19 6.68 -8.12
C VAL A 88 -2.17 7.03 -9.21
N GLU A 89 -1.73 6.05 -10.01
CA GLU A 89 -0.87 6.28 -11.18
C GLU A 89 -1.55 7.18 -12.22
N ASP A 90 -2.83 6.92 -12.52
CA ASP A 90 -3.63 7.77 -13.42
C ASP A 90 -3.67 9.23 -12.95
N ARG A 91 -3.70 9.43 -11.63
CA ARG A 91 -3.82 10.73 -10.98
C ARG A 91 -2.49 11.49 -10.87
N LEU A 92 -1.42 10.81 -10.45
CA LEU A 92 -0.10 11.41 -10.22
C LEU A 92 0.80 11.38 -11.45
N GLY A 93 0.42 10.61 -12.47
CA GLY A 93 1.29 10.27 -13.59
C GLY A 93 2.36 9.25 -13.21
N ARG A 94 3.06 8.73 -14.23
CA ARG A 94 4.02 7.62 -14.07
C ARG A 94 5.15 7.95 -13.10
N VAL A 95 5.78 9.12 -13.24
CA VAL A 95 6.92 9.53 -12.41
C VAL A 95 6.47 9.78 -10.97
N GLY A 96 5.38 10.53 -10.77
CA GLY A 96 4.85 10.80 -9.43
C GLY A 96 4.42 9.54 -8.70
N PHE A 97 3.82 8.59 -9.40
CA PHE A 97 3.44 7.30 -8.82
C PHE A 97 4.66 6.43 -8.45
N ALA A 98 5.66 6.34 -9.35
CA ALA A 98 6.89 5.61 -9.06
C ALA A 98 7.62 6.20 -7.84
N ALA A 99 7.73 7.53 -7.77
CA ALA A 99 8.32 8.23 -6.64
C ALA A 99 7.54 7.96 -5.33
N LEU A 100 6.20 8.00 -5.36
CA LEU A 100 5.35 7.69 -4.21
C LEU A 100 5.56 6.25 -3.73
N TYR A 101 5.59 5.29 -4.63
CA TYR A 101 5.78 3.86 -4.31
C TYR A 101 7.14 3.62 -3.66
N LEU A 102 8.22 4.09 -4.29
CA LEU A 102 9.58 3.88 -3.79
C LEU A 102 9.84 4.62 -2.48
N ALA A 103 9.50 5.91 -2.42
CA ALA A 103 9.66 6.70 -1.20
C ALA A 103 8.77 6.18 -0.05
N GLY A 104 7.56 5.71 -0.37
CA GLY A 104 6.66 5.06 0.59
C GLY A 104 7.24 3.76 1.13
N GLY A 105 7.86 2.95 0.26
CA GLY A 105 8.61 1.75 0.68
C GLY A 105 9.76 2.08 1.61
N VAL A 106 10.57 3.09 1.26
CA VAL A 106 11.67 3.57 2.12
C VAL A 106 11.15 4.05 3.47
N ALA A 107 10.11 4.90 3.49
CA ALA A 107 9.53 5.42 4.73
C ALA A 107 8.98 4.29 5.62
N ALA A 108 8.32 3.30 5.03
CA ALA A 108 7.81 2.13 5.73
C ALA A 108 8.95 1.27 6.30
N GLY A 109 10.00 1.02 5.50
CA GLY A 109 11.18 0.26 5.93
C GLY A 109 11.96 0.96 7.04
N LEU A 110 12.11 2.29 6.97
CA LEU A 110 12.72 3.08 8.04
C LEU A 110 11.87 3.05 9.31
N GLY A 111 10.54 3.24 9.20
CA GLY A 111 9.64 3.15 10.34
C GLY A 111 9.74 1.80 11.05
N HIS A 112 9.78 0.70 10.28
CA HIS A 112 9.99 -0.64 10.81
C HIS A 112 11.34 -0.77 11.52
N ALA A 113 12.44 -0.39 10.83
CA ALA A 113 13.80 -0.54 11.36
C ALA A 113 14.05 0.24 12.65
N TRP A 114 13.33 1.35 12.88
CA TRP A 114 13.46 2.16 14.09
C TRP A 114 12.62 1.67 15.25
N LEU A 115 11.43 1.14 14.99
CA LEU A 115 10.45 0.81 16.01
C LEU A 115 10.30 -0.68 16.27
N GLU A 116 10.68 -1.51 15.30
CA GLU A 116 10.68 -2.97 15.39
C GLU A 116 12.08 -3.51 15.10
N ARG A 117 12.50 -4.55 15.84
CA ARG A 117 13.84 -5.14 15.68
C ARG A 117 13.86 -6.38 14.79
N GLY A 118 12.70 -6.93 14.49
CA GLY A 118 12.56 -8.12 13.66
C GLY A 118 12.81 -7.84 12.17
N PRO A 119 12.95 -8.90 11.37
CA PRO A 119 13.04 -8.76 9.92
C PRO A 119 11.69 -8.38 9.32
N ALA A 120 11.71 -7.57 8.24
CA ALA A 120 10.54 -7.32 7.42
C ALA A 120 10.83 -7.51 5.94
N ILE A 121 9.82 -7.98 5.23
CA ILE A 121 9.84 -8.33 3.81
C ILE A 121 8.46 -8.06 3.21
N GLY A 122 8.42 -7.63 1.97
CA GLY A 122 7.19 -7.47 1.19
C GLY A 122 6.94 -6.07 0.69
N ALA A 123 6.21 -5.98 -0.41
CA ALA A 123 5.75 -4.73 -1.00
C ALA A 123 4.75 -3.96 -0.12
N SER A 124 4.25 -4.58 0.95
CA SER A 124 3.09 -4.10 1.71
C SER A 124 3.25 -2.70 2.30
N GLY A 125 4.46 -2.30 2.71
CA GLY A 125 4.74 -0.93 3.16
C GLY A 125 4.55 0.11 2.05
N ALA A 126 5.10 -0.15 0.86
CA ALA A 126 4.92 0.69 -0.33
C ALA A 126 3.47 0.69 -0.82
N VAL A 127 2.80 -0.48 -0.81
CA VAL A 127 1.37 -0.62 -1.16
C VAL A 127 0.49 0.12 -0.15
N SER A 128 0.85 0.12 1.12
CA SER A 128 0.18 0.91 2.16
C SER A 128 0.31 2.41 1.89
N ALA A 129 1.48 2.89 1.41
CA ALA A 129 1.65 4.29 1.02
C ALA A 129 0.76 4.65 -0.19
N VAL A 130 0.70 3.80 -1.20
CA VAL A 130 -0.24 3.98 -2.32
C VAL A 130 -1.69 4.01 -1.84
N THR A 131 -2.06 3.14 -0.91
CA THR A 131 -3.42 3.06 -0.35
C THR A 131 -3.74 4.26 0.54
N GLY A 132 -2.77 4.77 1.31
CA GLY A 132 -2.90 6.01 2.07
C GLY A 132 -3.12 7.23 1.18
N ALA A 133 -2.37 7.32 0.07
CA ALA A 133 -2.59 8.35 -0.95
C ALA A 133 -3.96 8.21 -1.63
N PHE A 134 -4.40 6.99 -1.93
CA PHE A 134 -5.73 6.73 -2.48
C PHE A 134 -6.84 7.26 -1.57
N LEU A 135 -6.70 7.12 -0.25
CA LEU A 135 -7.68 7.62 0.71
C LEU A 135 -7.88 9.13 0.63
N VAL A 136 -6.82 9.90 0.36
CA VAL A 136 -6.89 11.37 0.20
C VAL A 136 -7.44 11.75 -1.17
N LEU A 137 -7.01 11.05 -2.22
CA LEU A 137 -7.37 11.36 -3.60
C LEU A 137 -8.79 10.91 -3.94
N PHE A 138 -9.28 9.82 -3.32
CA PHE A 138 -10.51 9.13 -3.71
C PHE A 138 -11.33 8.58 -2.54
N PRO A 139 -11.57 9.33 -1.45
CA PRO A 139 -12.15 8.80 -0.21
C PRO A 139 -13.56 8.20 -0.39
N ARG A 140 -14.34 8.68 -1.36
CA ARG A 140 -15.72 8.22 -1.62
C ARG A 140 -15.85 7.25 -2.79
N THR A 141 -14.77 6.96 -3.50
CA THR A 141 -14.76 5.92 -4.54
C THR A 141 -15.21 4.59 -3.93
N ARG A 142 -16.07 3.88 -4.63
CA ARG A 142 -16.54 2.57 -4.15
C ARG A 142 -15.58 1.49 -4.58
N ILE A 143 -15.18 0.67 -3.61
CA ILE A 143 -14.34 -0.50 -3.80
C ILE A 143 -15.26 -1.71 -3.90
N ARG A 144 -15.08 -2.51 -4.94
CA ARG A 144 -15.73 -3.80 -5.10
C ARG A 144 -14.98 -4.80 -4.23
N VAL A 145 -15.66 -5.34 -3.22
CA VAL A 145 -15.07 -6.21 -2.20
C VAL A 145 -15.75 -7.56 -2.26
N LEU A 146 -14.94 -8.61 -2.35
CA LEU A 146 -15.38 -9.97 -2.11
C LEU A 146 -15.30 -10.24 -0.60
N TRP A 147 -16.45 -10.46 0.00
CA TRP A 147 -16.52 -10.92 1.38
C TRP A 147 -16.58 -12.45 1.40
N PHE A 148 -15.57 -13.03 2.02
CA PHE A 148 -15.44 -14.46 2.16
C PHE A 148 -15.41 -14.83 3.65
N MET A 149 -16.58 -15.22 4.20
CA MET A 149 -16.71 -15.77 5.55
C MET A 149 -17.61 -17.00 5.52
N ILE A 150 -18.91 -16.85 5.88
CA ILE A 150 -19.92 -17.92 5.85
C ILE A 150 -20.62 -17.95 4.50
N ILE A 151 -20.80 -16.77 3.89
CA ILE A 151 -21.41 -16.58 2.57
C ILE A 151 -20.45 -15.81 1.71
N ILE A 152 -20.26 -16.25 0.46
CA ILE A 152 -19.51 -15.49 -0.53
C ILE A 152 -20.43 -14.40 -1.08
N SER A 153 -20.08 -13.14 -0.84
CA SER A 153 -20.87 -11.98 -1.29
C SER A 153 -19.98 -10.92 -1.92
N LEU A 154 -20.48 -10.33 -2.99
CA LEU A 154 -19.87 -9.13 -3.61
C LEU A 154 -20.58 -7.90 -3.06
N MET A 155 -19.82 -7.02 -2.47
CA MET A 155 -20.33 -5.76 -1.91
C MET A 155 -19.52 -4.56 -2.40
N MET A 156 -20.15 -3.40 -2.35
CA MET A 156 -19.51 -2.13 -2.67
C MET A 156 -19.33 -1.33 -1.37
N ALA A 157 -18.08 -1.06 -1.00
CA ALA A 157 -17.75 -0.27 0.18
C ALA A 157 -17.05 1.03 -0.22
N PRO A 158 -17.34 2.17 0.41
CA PRO A 158 -16.57 3.39 0.15
C PRO A 158 -15.13 3.22 0.64
N ALA A 159 -14.19 3.84 -0.08
CA ALA A 159 -12.75 3.69 0.20
C ALA A 159 -12.37 4.06 1.63
N TRP A 160 -12.95 5.16 2.17
CA TRP A 160 -12.67 5.58 3.54
C TRP A 160 -13.03 4.49 4.57
N PHE A 161 -14.13 3.75 4.34
CA PHE A 161 -14.55 2.67 5.24
C PHE A 161 -13.64 1.45 5.09
N PHE A 162 -13.41 0.99 3.85
CA PHE A 162 -12.59 -0.18 3.59
C PHE A 162 -11.14 0.01 4.09
N ILE A 163 -10.51 1.14 3.73
CA ILE A 163 -9.13 1.43 4.12
C ILE A 163 -9.05 1.73 5.63
N GLY A 164 -10.04 2.44 6.19
CA GLY A 164 -10.13 2.67 7.64
C GLY A 164 -10.21 1.38 8.42
N LEU A 165 -11.00 0.40 7.95
CA LEU A 165 -11.08 -0.93 8.56
C LEU A 165 -9.75 -1.68 8.49
N GLN A 166 -9.02 -1.58 7.36
CA GLN A 166 -7.70 -2.19 7.21
C GLN A 166 -6.67 -1.57 8.18
N ILE A 167 -6.67 -0.24 8.32
CA ILE A 167 -5.80 0.45 9.29
C ILE A 167 -6.16 0.05 10.72
N ALA A 168 -7.45 0.05 11.07
CA ALA A 168 -7.92 -0.36 12.39
C ALA A 168 -7.53 -1.81 12.70
N TRP A 169 -7.65 -2.71 11.72
CA TRP A 169 -7.23 -4.10 11.87
C TRP A 169 -5.72 -4.22 12.13
N ASN A 170 -4.89 -3.47 11.39
CA ASN A 170 -3.44 -3.43 11.62
C ASN A 170 -3.10 -2.94 13.04
N ILE A 171 -3.76 -1.86 13.50
CA ILE A 171 -3.55 -1.34 14.86
C ILE A 171 -3.96 -2.38 15.90
N LEU A 172 -5.14 -2.97 15.74
CA LEU A 172 -5.65 -3.99 16.68
C LEU A 172 -4.72 -5.21 16.74
N ALA A 173 -4.30 -5.72 15.58
CA ALA A 173 -3.39 -6.85 15.49
C ALA A 173 -2.03 -6.56 16.16
N GLY A 174 -1.50 -5.34 15.97
CA GLY A 174 -0.26 -4.91 16.62
C GLY A 174 -0.40 -4.82 18.13
N VAL A 175 -1.47 -4.19 18.63
CA VAL A 175 -1.70 -4.01 20.08
C VAL A 175 -2.00 -5.35 20.77
N SER A 176 -2.78 -6.23 20.13
CA SER A 176 -3.13 -7.54 20.70
C SER A 176 -2.02 -8.59 20.58
N GLY A 177 -0.92 -8.30 19.90
CA GLY A 177 0.14 -9.28 19.64
C GLY A 177 -0.26 -10.40 18.69
N THR A 178 -1.40 -10.30 18.01
CA THR A 178 -1.92 -11.30 17.08
C THR A 178 -1.48 -11.08 15.64
N ALA A 179 -0.61 -10.09 15.40
CA ALA A 179 -0.10 -9.76 14.06
C ALA A 179 0.71 -10.89 13.39
N GLY A 180 1.19 -11.85 14.17
CA GLY A 180 2.08 -12.91 13.66
C GLY A 180 3.35 -12.32 13.04
N ASN A 181 3.64 -12.70 11.79
CA ASN A 181 4.80 -12.19 11.04
C ASN A 181 4.50 -10.91 10.25
N VAL A 182 3.39 -10.21 10.53
CA VAL A 182 3.03 -8.98 9.81
C VAL A 182 3.77 -7.79 10.43
N ALA A 183 4.55 -7.08 9.62
CA ALA A 183 5.25 -5.85 9.99
C ALA A 183 4.26 -4.67 10.11
N VAL A 184 3.54 -4.61 11.23
CA VAL A 184 2.45 -3.64 11.46
C VAL A 184 2.95 -2.20 11.34
N ILE A 185 4.11 -1.91 11.92
CA ILE A 185 4.71 -0.57 11.88
C ILE A 185 5.04 -0.14 10.45
N ALA A 186 5.56 -1.06 9.62
CA ALA A 186 5.81 -0.77 8.21
C ALA A 186 4.52 -0.36 7.48
N HIS A 187 3.41 -1.07 7.74
CA HIS A 187 2.12 -0.72 7.14
C HIS A 187 1.62 0.65 7.60
N LEU A 188 1.64 0.92 8.91
CA LEU A 188 1.17 2.19 9.45
C LEU A 188 2.02 3.37 8.99
N ALA A 189 3.35 3.21 8.96
CA ALA A 189 4.26 4.22 8.42
C ALA A 189 4.00 4.47 6.92
N GLY A 190 3.76 3.41 6.15
CA GLY A 190 3.36 3.52 4.76
C GLY A 190 2.06 4.30 4.58
N TYR A 191 0.97 3.92 5.26
CA TYR A 191 -0.31 4.63 5.20
C TYR A 191 -0.16 6.12 5.55
N ALA A 192 0.56 6.42 6.64
CA ALA A 192 0.79 7.79 7.08
C ALA A 192 1.59 8.59 6.04
N PHE A 193 2.67 8.02 5.50
CA PHE A 193 3.48 8.67 4.47
C PHE A 193 2.65 8.99 3.22
N GLY A 194 1.94 8.02 2.67
CA GLY A 194 1.15 8.21 1.45
C GLY A 194 0.01 9.21 1.65
N PHE A 195 -0.66 9.17 2.81
CA PHE A 195 -1.68 10.14 3.18
C PHE A 195 -1.11 11.56 3.22
N VAL A 196 0.01 11.76 3.94
CA VAL A 196 0.65 13.08 4.08
C VAL A 196 1.11 13.61 2.74
N VAL A 197 1.79 12.79 1.93
CA VAL A 197 2.26 13.22 0.59
C VAL A 197 1.10 13.66 -0.30
N ALA A 198 0.06 12.84 -0.42
CA ALA A 198 -1.10 13.19 -1.24
C ALA A 198 -1.84 14.43 -0.71
N PHE A 199 -1.96 14.57 0.62
CA PHE A 199 -2.54 15.75 1.26
C PHE A 199 -1.75 17.01 0.94
N VAL A 200 -0.42 16.99 1.08
CA VAL A 200 0.47 18.12 0.78
C VAL A 200 0.40 18.50 -0.70
N LEU A 201 0.43 17.51 -1.61
CA LEU A 201 0.31 17.76 -3.05
C LEU A 201 -1.01 18.43 -3.43
N LEU A 202 -2.12 18.06 -2.79
CA LEU A 202 -3.42 18.72 -2.99
C LEU A 202 -3.50 20.10 -2.32
N ALA A 203 -2.97 20.22 -1.10
CA ALA A 203 -3.02 21.48 -0.33
C ALA A 203 -2.18 22.57 -0.99
N SER A 204 -0.99 22.23 -1.49
CA SER A 204 -0.09 23.14 -2.20
C SER A 204 -0.53 23.49 -3.62
N GLY A 205 -1.50 22.74 -4.19
CA GLY A 205 -1.94 22.93 -5.57
C GLY A 205 -1.02 22.33 -6.62
N LEU A 206 0.01 21.55 -6.23
CA LEU A 206 0.89 20.82 -7.16
C LEU A 206 0.13 19.80 -8.00
N ILE A 207 -0.96 19.27 -7.47
CA ILE A 207 -1.95 18.52 -8.25
C ILE A 207 -3.29 19.23 -8.20
N ALA A 208 -4.00 19.28 -9.33
CA ALA A 208 -5.28 19.96 -9.43
C ALA A 208 -6.33 19.29 -8.51
N LYS A 209 -7.22 20.05 -7.87
CA LYS A 209 -8.30 19.49 -7.06
C LYS A 209 -9.41 18.94 -7.96
N GLU A 210 -9.90 17.75 -7.64
CA GLU A 210 -11.00 17.11 -8.36
C GLU A 210 -12.24 16.98 -7.48
N PRO A 211 -13.47 16.83 -8.05
CA PRO A 211 -14.72 16.85 -7.28
C PRO A 211 -14.87 15.76 -6.21
N TYR A 212 -14.04 14.75 -6.23
CA TYR A 212 -14.08 13.57 -5.36
C TYR A 212 -12.90 13.44 -4.42
N ASP A 213 -11.96 14.40 -4.42
CA ASP A 213 -10.87 14.42 -3.45
C ASP A 213 -11.33 14.94 -2.07
N LEU A 214 -10.48 14.75 -1.06
CA LEU A 214 -10.77 15.10 0.32
C LEU A 214 -11.16 16.58 0.50
N PHE A 215 -10.49 17.50 -0.21
CA PHE A 215 -10.75 18.95 -0.11
C PHE A 215 -12.08 19.35 -0.76
N SER A 216 -12.42 18.74 -1.88
CA SER A 216 -13.66 19.03 -2.59
C SER A 216 -14.88 18.54 -1.81
N ILE A 217 -14.75 17.41 -1.12
CA ILE A 217 -15.79 16.88 -0.24
C ILE A 217 -16.04 17.82 0.95
N SER A 218 -14.97 18.33 1.57
CA SER A 218 -15.12 19.26 2.71
C SER A 218 -15.79 20.57 2.31
N ARG A 219 -15.51 21.11 1.11
CA ARG A 219 -16.17 22.30 0.58
C ARG A 219 -17.66 22.07 0.29
N GLN A 220 -18.02 20.92 -0.28
CA GLN A 220 -19.41 20.57 -0.52
C GLN A 220 -20.21 20.44 0.78
N ALA A 221 -19.60 19.86 1.82
CA ALA A 221 -20.23 19.75 3.13
C ALA A 221 -20.48 21.13 3.76
N LYS A 222 -19.51 22.06 3.71
CA LYS A 222 -19.68 23.44 4.21
C LYS A 222 -20.81 24.17 3.47
N ARG A 223 -20.85 24.13 2.13
CA ARG A 223 -21.94 24.77 1.36
C ARG A 223 -23.31 24.23 1.73
N ARG A 224 -23.47 22.94 1.98
CA ARG A 224 -24.75 22.36 2.40
C ARG A 224 -25.19 22.82 3.81
N GLN A 225 -24.26 23.22 4.67
CA GLN A 225 -24.59 23.77 6.00
C GLN A 225 -24.99 25.25 5.93
N GLU A 226 -24.43 26.03 5.00
CA GLU A 226 -24.75 27.44 4.79
C GLU A 226 -26.18 27.65 4.18
N PHE A 227 -26.74 26.62 3.56
CA PHE A 227 -28.09 26.66 2.95
C PHE A 227 -29.16 25.93 3.80
N ARG A 228 -28.88 25.57 5.05
CA ARG A 228 -29.81 25.05 6.05
C ARG A 228 -30.06 26.05 7.17
#